data_0508bd353d98b4d5240a2c70dd430b0b
#
_entry.id   0508bd353d98b4d5240a2c70dd430b0b
#
_cell.length_a   1.000
_cell.length_b   1.000
_cell.length_c   1.000
_cell.angle_alpha   90.00
_cell.angle_beta   90.00
_cell.angle_gamma   90.00
#
_symmetry.space_group_name_H-M   'P 1'
#
loop_
_entity.id
_entity.type
_entity.pdbx_description
1 polymer ?
#
loop_
_entity_poly.entity_id
_entity_poly.type
_entity_poly.pdbx_seq_one_letter_code
_entity_poly.pdbx_strand_id
1 'polypeptide(L)'
;MGLNLIVEHNGCIDFKNKYNGMKNYPGYGLYLEVRNMVEDRWGRIWVGTIDGLMSFNTNFDDVRHIKFNSYRLTETNTLANSDVYALYKDHRQNIWVCMFGGGLSRISGYDKKQNLPLFKSLGEREGLRNDVIVSILEDNSGRLWLGNDHGLSCYDPVTDRIRNFDNTDGFPHVDMEETSSLKNSNGELWMGCKQGILAFRPEALKTKNVKYPVYIVGCQVNNRDIRSYVDDPIIDKAINYVDRLELKHSQSMFTLEFAALNFHNRDGVNYRYKLDGYDKDWHYNGSNRIASYTNVPSGDYTFVVQAIDTANPGKVSSCRMQITILPPWWATWWAYTFYMFIFVVTAYFAIRYAKYQLKMKNDIYIQTKVSEFKKKFYLEQQ
;
A
#
# COMPACT_ATOMS: atom_id res chain seq x y z
N MET A 1 14.05 37.17 20.32
CA MET A 1 13.97 37.35 21.79
C MET A 1 14.56 36.16 22.52
N GLY A 2 14.22 34.94 22.25
CA GLY A 2 14.82 33.77 22.87
C GLY A 2 14.29 33.47 24.29
N LEU A 3 15.03 32.62 25.02
CA LEU A 3 14.68 32.24 26.38
C LEU A 3 14.97 33.38 27.38
N ASN A 4 14.09 33.53 28.37
CA ASN A 4 14.30 34.35 29.52
C ASN A 4 14.12 33.51 30.79
N LEU A 5 15.07 33.55 31.69
CA LEU A 5 14.95 32.99 33.03
C LEU A 5 14.48 34.09 33.97
N ILE A 6 13.43 33.85 34.70
CA ILE A 6 12.92 34.73 35.74
C ILE A 6 13.64 34.37 37.05
N VAL A 7 14.32 35.32 37.65
CA VAL A 7 15.01 35.14 38.91
C VAL A 7 14.39 36.09 39.89
N GLU A 8 13.90 35.60 41.04
CA GLU A 8 13.39 36.40 42.12
C GLU A 8 14.48 36.56 43.20
N HIS A 9 14.80 37.79 43.52
CA HIS A 9 15.73 38.14 44.59
C HIS A 9 15.13 39.23 45.47
N ASN A 10 14.91 38.92 46.73
CA ASN A 10 14.38 39.88 47.73
C ASN A 10 13.09 40.61 47.29
N GLY A 11 12.15 39.89 46.65
CA GLY A 11 10.91 40.44 46.10
C GLY A 11 11.05 41.23 44.80
N CYS A 12 12.26 41.32 44.24
CA CYS A 12 12.49 41.90 42.93
C CYS A 12 12.62 40.79 41.86
N ILE A 13 11.95 40.97 40.74
CA ILE A 13 12.03 40.07 39.59
C ILE A 13 13.09 40.58 38.61
N ASP A 14 14.05 39.73 38.27
CA ASP A 14 15.06 40.01 37.27
C ASP A 14 14.94 39.00 36.11
N PHE A 15 15.19 39.43 34.87
CA PHE A 15 15.14 38.61 33.68
C PHE A 15 16.56 38.37 33.14
N LYS A 16 17.01 37.13 33.17
CA LYS A 16 18.29 36.74 32.59
C LYS A 16 18.08 36.11 31.22
N ASN A 17 18.77 36.60 30.22
CA ASN A 17 18.69 36.15 28.83
C ASN A 17 20.06 36.24 28.14
N LYS A 18 20.10 36.01 26.82
CA LYS A 18 21.34 36.07 26.04
C LYS A 18 22.10 37.36 26.10
N TYR A 19 21.44 38.48 26.44
CA TYR A 19 22.07 39.81 26.48
C TYR A 19 22.66 40.17 27.86
N ASN A 20 22.13 39.56 28.92
CA ASN A 20 22.50 39.95 30.29
C ASN A 20 22.82 38.77 31.23
N GLY A 21 22.89 37.53 30.75
CA GLY A 21 23.15 36.43 31.67
C GLY A 21 23.60 35.13 30.94
N MET A 22 22.90 34.70 29.92
CA MET A 22 23.15 33.43 29.22
C MET A 22 24.26 33.56 28.19
N LYS A 23 25.52 33.57 28.60
CA LYS A 23 26.67 33.80 27.72
C LYS A 23 26.84 32.76 26.62
N ASN A 24 26.42 31.50 26.86
CA ASN A 24 26.56 30.38 25.92
C ASN A 24 25.29 30.13 25.09
N TYR A 25 24.35 31.08 25.11
CA TYR A 25 23.14 30.98 24.30
C TYR A 25 23.53 30.93 22.81
N PRO A 26 22.95 30.00 21.98
CA PRO A 26 23.28 29.92 20.58
C PRO A 26 23.15 31.25 19.86
N GLY A 27 24.28 31.78 19.37
CA GLY A 27 24.37 33.12 18.84
C GLY A 27 23.94 33.32 17.41
N TYR A 28 23.73 32.25 16.69
CA TYR A 28 23.42 32.26 15.26
C TYR A 28 21.97 31.87 15.01
N GLY A 29 21.34 32.58 14.05
CA GLY A 29 20.09 32.22 13.47
C GLY A 29 18.87 32.41 14.35
N LEU A 30 17.88 31.60 14.08
CA LEU A 30 16.50 31.76 14.47
C LEU A 30 16.15 31.08 15.82
N TYR A 31 17.15 30.65 16.63
CA TYR A 31 16.95 30.15 18.00
C TYR A 31 16.32 31.17 18.95
N LEU A 32 16.13 32.39 18.45
CA LEU A 32 15.43 33.45 19.15
C LEU A 32 13.91 33.32 19.07
N GLU A 33 13.41 32.58 18.14
CA GLU A 33 11.97 32.31 18.02
C GLU A 33 11.66 30.96 18.67
N VAL A 34 11.43 31.01 19.97
CA VAL A 34 11.03 29.86 20.76
C VAL A 34 9.52 29.69 20.65
N ARG A 35 9.10 28.49 20.22
CA ARG A 35 7.68 28.13 20.07
C ARG A 35 7.17 27.30 21.23
N ASN A 36 7.95 26.32 21.69
CA ASN A 36 7.51 25.37 22.69
C ASN A 36 8.68 24.88 23.54
N MET A 37 8.40 24.44 24.76
CA MET A 37 9.38 23.86 25.68
C MET A 37 8.78 22.66 26.41
N VAL A 38 9.60 21.64 26.67
CA VAL A 38 9.21 20.49 27.47
C VAL A 38 10.40 19.98 28.30
N GLU A 39 10.15 19.57 29.53
CA GLU A 39 11.14 18.93 30.38
C GLU A 39 11.06 17.43 30.28
N ASP A 40 12.21 16.75 30.01
CA ASP A 40 12.30 15.33 30.04
C ASP A 40 12.43 14.74 31.46
N ARG A 41 12.39 13.42 31.60
CA ARG A 41 12.49 12.72 32.91
C ARG A 41 13.83 12.87 33.61
N TRP A 42 14.83 13.44 32.95
CA TRP A 42 16.18 13.66 33.53
C TRP A 42 16.43 15.12 33.88
N GLY A 43 15.42 15.99 33.84
CA GLY A 43 15.54 17.40 34.11
C GLY A 43 16.22 18.21 33.01
N ARG A 44 16.22 17.70 31.77
CA ARG A 44 16.68 18.42 30.59
C ARG A 44 15.49 19.14 29.97
N ILE A 45 15.64 20.40 29.71
CA ILE A 45 14.67 21.19 28.94
C ILE A 45 14.99 21.05 27.45
N TRP A 46 13.99 20.68 26.68
CA TRP A 46 13.99 20.70 25.24
C TRP A 46 13.23 21.92 24.76
N VAL A 47 13.77 22.62 23.77
CA VAL A 47 13.23 23.89 23.26
C VAL A 47 13.10 23.79 21.75
N GLY A 48 11.88 23.87 21.25
CA GLY A 48 11.58 23.92 19.82
C GLY A 48 11.67 25.37 19.33
N THR A 49 12.37 25.51 18.19
CA THR A 49 12.57 26.81 17.53
C THR A 49 12.36 26.69 16.03
N ILE A 50 12.28 27.81 15.32
CA ILE A 50 12.16 27.79 13.85
C ILE A 50 13.46 27.35 13.14
N ASP A 51 14.56 27.19 13.87
CA ASP A 51 15.87 26.81 13.30
C ASP A 51 16.52 25.63 14.01
N GLY A 52 15.74 24.76 14.56
CA GLY A 52 16.15 23.52 15.19
C GLY A 52 15.61 23.29 16.58
N LEU A 53 16.07 22.21 17.15
CA LEU A 53 15.82 21.81 18.52
C LEU A 53 17.02 22.19 19.38
N MET A 54 16.76 22.72 20.53
CA MET A 54 17.78 23.07 21.51
C MET A 54 17.53 22.33 22.82
N SER A 55 18.57 22.02 23.58
CA SER A 55 18.40 21.47 24.92
C SER A 55 19.42 22.00 25.92
N PHE A 56 19.04 22.02 27.18
CA PHE A 56 19.94 22.31 28.29
C PHE A 56 19.47 21.64 29.58
N ASN A 57 20.38 21.42 30.53
CA ASN A 57 20.03 20.87 31.84
C ASN A 57 19.62 21.99 32.79
N THR A 58 18.65 21.70 33.65
CA THR A 58 18.19 22.66 34.71
C THR A 58 19.10 22.71 35.93
N ASN A 59 20.02 21.72 36.08
CA ASN A 59 20.96 21.71 37.19
C ASN A 59 22.19 22.59 36.86
N PHE A 60 22.10 23.88 37.18
CA PHE A 60 23.18 24.85 37.05
C PHE A 60 23.19 25.80 38.28
N ASP A 61 24.38 26.12 38.78
CA ASP A 61 24.54 27.06 39.91
C ASP A 61 24.42 28.50 39.45
N ASP A 62 24.83 28.82 38.24
CA ASP A 62 24.81 30.18 37.68
C ASP A 62 24.33 30.11 36.21
N VAL A 63 23.44 31.02 35.85
CA VAL A 63 22.88 31.16 34.48
C VAL A 63 23.96 31.29 33.40
N ARG A 64 25.12 31.87 33.77
CA ARG A 64 26.28 32.03 32.87
C ARG A 64 26.92 30.72 32.47
N HIS A 65 26.69 29.63 33.26
CA HIS A 65 27.27 28.31 33.05
C HIS A 65 26.33 27.34 32.31
N ILE A 66 25.13 27.78 31.92
CA ILE A 66 24.22 26.95 31.17
C ILE A 66 24.89 26.50 29.85
N LYS A 67 24.90 25.19 29.62
CA LYS A 67 25.39 24.60 28.37
C LYS A 67 24.21 24.27 27.48
N PHE A 68 24.10 24.96 26.35
CA PHE A 68 23.10 24.74 25.34
C PHE A 68 23.65 23.77 24.29
N ASN A 69 22.85 22.75 23.95
CA ASN A 69 23.10 21.86 22.80
C ASN A 69 22.08 22.22 21.71
N SER A 70 22.52 22.23 20.48
CA SER A 70 21.70 22.59 19.31
C SER A 70 21.68 21.46 18.30
N TYR A 71 20.50 21.15 17.78
CA TYR A 71 20.27 20.06 16.83
C TYR A 71 19.49 20.61 15.63
N ARG A 72 20.05 20.41 14.44
CA ARG A 72 19.48 20.84 13.16
C ARG A 72 19.48 19.67 12.18
N LEU A 73 18.73 19.81 11.10
CA LEU A 73 18.90 18.94 9.96
C LEU A 73 20.30 19.11 9.35
N THR A 74 21.14 18.11 9.50
CA THR A 74 22.50 18.03 8.93
C THR A 74 22.76 16.60 8.46
N GLU A 75 23.82 16.38 7.72
CA GLU A 75 24.22 15.03 7.25
C GLU A 75 24.49 14.05 8.41
N THR A 76 24.86 14.57 9.58
CA THR A 76 25.18 13.79 10.78
C THR A 76 24.04 13.73 11.79
N ASN A 77 23.02 14.56 11.66
CA ASN A 77 21.87 14.64 12.57
C ASN A 77 20.63 14.01 11.92
N THR A 78 19.93 13.20 12.67
CA THR A 78 18.75 12.46 12.22
C THR A 78 17.43 13.20 12.45
N LEU A 79 17.45 14.50 12.79
CA LEU A 79 16.25 15.34 12.81
C LEU A 79 15.76 15.58 11.38
N ALA A 80 14.50 15.29 11.12
CA ALA A 80 13.96 15.27 9.74
C ALA A 80 13.79 16.68 9.14
N ASN A 81 13.58 17.71 9.98
CA ASN A 81 13.54 19.12 9.59
C ASN A 81 14.00 20.00 10.75
N SER A 82 14.44 21.23 10.46
CA SER A 82 14.89 22.19 11.50
C SER A 82 13.76 23.06 12.04
N ASP A 83 12.65 23.22 11.34
CA ASP A 83 11.53 24.04 11.78
C ASP A 83 10.60 23.26 12.73
N VAL A 84 10.78 23.49 14.05
CA VAL A 84 10.06 22.79 15.12
C VAL A 84 8.85 23.59 15.56
N TYR A 85 7.64 23.05 15.35
CA TYR A 85 6.39 23.68 15.73
C TYR A 85 5.97 23.36 17.16
N ALA A 86 5.97 22.09 17.54
CA ALA A 86 5.53 21.69 18.86
C ALA A 86 6.41 20.58 19.45
N LEU A 87 6.50 20.57 20.78
CA LEU A 87 7.10 19.51 21.57
C LEU A 87 6.05 18.92 22.50
N TYR A 88 6.07 17.60 22.66
CA TYR A 88 5.14 16.92 23.54
C TYR A 88 5.83 15.80 24.33
N LYS A 89 5.53 15.71 25.62
CA LYS A 89 5.95 14.59 26.47
C LYS A 89 4.75 13.72 26.75
N ASP A 90 4.79 12.48 26.23
CA ASP A 90 3.73 11.51 26.45
C ASP A 90 3.75 10.91 27.88
N HIS A 91 2.70 10.17 28.25
CA HIS A 91 2.60 9.51 29.57
C HIS A 91 3.74 8.51 29.82
N ARG A 92 4.39 8.02 28.80
CA ARG A 92 5.58 7.12 28.86
C ARG A 92 6.89 7.87 28.94
N GLN A 93 6.84 9.19 29.06
CA GLN A 93 7.99 10.09 29.11
C GLN A 93 8.82 10.13 27.81
N ASN A 94 8.25 9.76 26.67
CA ASN A 94 8.91 10.01 25.38
C ASN A 94 8.70 11.47 24.98
N ILE A 95 9.75 12.04 24.40
CA ILE A 95 9.67 13.37 23.81
C ILE A 95 9.39 13.27 22.32
N TRP A 96 8.33 13.91 21.89
CA TRP A 96 7.88 14.01 20.52
C TRP A 96 8.14 15.39 19.98
N VAL A 97 8.57 15.47 18.71
CA VAL A 97 8.95 16.70 18.02
C VAL A 97 8.10 16.79 16.75
N CYS A 98 7.26 17.82 16.68
CA CYS A 98 6.43 18.11 15.51
C CYS A 98 7.14 19.15 14.66
N MET A 99 7.21 18.95 13.35
CA MET A 99 8.00 19.78 12.45
C MET A 99 7.21 20.22 11.23
N PHE A 100 7.67 21.30 10.62
CA PHE A 100 7.19 21.75 9.31
C PHE A 100 7.92 20.99 8.21
N GLY A 101 7.22 20.09 7.50
CA GLY A 101 7.81 19.28 6.43
C GLY A 101 8.76 18.17 6.89
N GLY A 102 8.77 17.86 8.20
CA GLY A 102 9.56 16.76 8.77
C GLY A 102 8.71 15.72 9.51
N GLY A 103 7.38 15.90 9.51
CA GLY A 103 6.44 15.02 10.18
C GLY A 103 6.59 15.03 11.69
N LEU A 104 6.45 13.85 12.29
CA LEU A 104 6.58 13.60 13.73
C LEU A 104 7.85 12.83 14.03
N SER A 105 8.72 13.34 14.89
CA SER A 105 9.90 12.63 15.36
C SER A 105 9.82 12.31 16.85
N ARG A 106 10.34 11.14 17.22
CA ARG A 106 10.53 10.74 18.63
C ARG A 106 12.01 10.66 18.93
N ILE A 107 12.42 11.18 20.10
CA ILE A 107 13.75 10.93 20.64
C ILE A 107 13.79 9.45 21.07
N SER A 108 14.48 8.61 20.31
CA SER A 108 14.52 7.15 20.50
C SER A 108 15.67 6.67 21.36
N GLY A 109 16.66 7.51 21.59
CA GLY A 109 17.87 7.19 22.37
C GLY A 109 18.97 8.20 22.15
N TYR A 110 20.18 7.81 22.53
CA TYR A 110 21.40 8.62 22.38
C TYR A 110 22.50 7.77 21.74
N ASP A 111 23.19 8.34 20.77
CA ASP A 111 24.46 7.77 20.29
C ASP A 111 25.49 7.85 21.42
N LYS A 112 26.00 6.69 21.86
CA LYS A 112 26.96 6.60 22.98
C LYS A 112 28.31 7.22 22.67
N LYS A 113 28.71 7.32 21.39
CA LYS A 113 30.02 7.86 20.97
C LYS A 113 29.97 9.38 20.85
N GLN A 114 28.88 9.90 20.28
CA GLN A 114 28.75 11.33 19.99
C GLN A 114 27.90 12.08 21.03
N ASN A 115 27.23 11.37 21.92
CA ASN A 115 26.27 11.92 22.90
C ASN A 115 25.18 12.77 22.23
N LEU A 116 24.77 12.38 21.02
CA LEU A 116 23.71 13.02 20.25
C LEU A 116 22.40 12.24 20.35
N PRO A 117 21.26 12.90 20.42
CA PRO A 117 19.96 12.23 20.39
C PRO A 117 19.74 11.55 19.05
N LEU A 118 19.18 10.35 19.09
CA LEU A 118 18.71 9.63 17.91
C LEU A 118 17.23 9.87 17.75
N PHE A 119 16.81 10.26 16.56
CA PHE A 119 15.42 10.49 16.22
C PHE A 119 14.86 9.36 15.37
N LYS A 120 13.65 8.92 15.65
CA LYS A 120 12.84 8.09 14.75
C LYS A 120 11.72 8.97 14.22
N SER A 121 11.70 9.23 12.92
CA SER A 121 10.73 10.11 12.26
C SER A 121 9.65 9.29 11.55
N LEU A 122 8.44 9.86 11.48
CA LEU A 122 7.27 9.37 10.80
C LEU A 122 6.76 10.49 9.90
N GLY A 123 6.54 10.19 8.64
CA GLY A 123 6.07 11.15 7.64
C GLY A 123 5.01 10.54 6.71
N GLU A 124 4.80 11.18 5.57
CA GLU A 124 3.88 10.69 4.53
C GLU A 124 4.25 9.27 4.05
N ARG A 125 5.54 8.94 4.02
CA ARG A 125 6.02 7.60 3.64
C ARG A 125 5.58 6.50 4.59
N GLU A 126 5.44 6.83 5.87
CA GLU A 126 4.96 5.93 6.93
C GLU A 126 3.43 5.98 7.07
N GLY A 127 2.75 6.87 6.33
CA GLY A 127 1.29 6.93 6.23
C GLY A 127 0.65 8.16 6.87
N LEU A 128 1.40 9.17 7.31
CA LEU A 128 0.81 10.46 7.68
C LEU A 128 0.21 11.13 6.44
N ARG A 129 -0.84 11.90 6.65
CA ARG A 129 -1.51 12.62 5.56
C ARG A 129 -0.65 13.76 5.01
N ASN A 130 0.19 14.35 5.88
CA ASN A 130 1.04 15.46 5.57
C ASN A 130 2.23 15.48 6.53
N ASP A 131 3.38 15.96 6.07
CA ASP A 131 4.61 16.09 6.85
C ASP A 131 4.66 17.38 7.68
N VAL A 132 3.63 18.24 7.62
CA VAL A 132 3.49 19.46 8.43
C VAL A 132 2.64 19.16 9.65
N ILE A 133 3.25 18.97 10.81
CA ILE A 133 2.54 18.72 12.08
C ILE A 133 2.68 19.94 12.96
N VAL A 134 1.55 20.62 13.24
CA VAL A 134 1.52 21.90 13.96
C VAL A 134 1.05 21.76 15.41
N SER A 135 0.32 20.71 15.75
CA SER A 135 -0.17 20.47 17.11
C SER A 135 -0.24 18.97 17.42
N ILE A 136 -0.14 18.63 18.70
CA ILE A 136 -0.12 17.26 19.20
C ILE A 136 -0.77 17.15 20.56
N LEU A 137 -1.58 16.10 20.76
CA LEU A 137 -2.17 15.70 22.05
C LEU A 137 -2.17 14.19 22.19
N GLU A 138 -2.17 13.73 23.43
CA GLU A 138 -2.32 12.32 23.76
C GLU A 138 -3.70 12.03 24.35
N ASP A 139 -4.39 11.01 23.86
CA ASP A 139 -5.65 10.55 24.44
C ASP A 139 -5.45 9.64 25.67
N ASN A 140 -6.54 9.19 26.27
CA ASN A 140 -6.52 8.32 27.46
C ASN A 140 -5.99 6.90 27.17
N SER A 141 -5.92 6.52 25.90
CA SER A 141 -5.38 5.22 25.45
C SER A 141 -3.90 5.28 25.07
N GLY A 142 -3.27 6.45 25.17
CA GLY A 142 -1.87 6.67 24.79
C GLY A 142 -1.65 6.84 23.28
N ARG A 143 -2.70 7.11 22.50
CA ARG A 143 -2.60 7.45 21.08
C ARG A 143 -2.34 8.95 20.92
N LEU A 144 -1.53 9.30 19.94
CA LEU A 144 -1.17 10.68 19.65
C LEU A 144 -2.06 11.23 18.53
N TRP A 145 -2.71 12.33 18.80
CA TRP A 145 -3.54 13.06 17.86
C TRP A 145 -2.77 14.24 17.32
N LEU A 146 -2.58 14.26 16.00
CA LEU A 146 -1.69 15.13 15.27
C LEU A 146 -2.52 16.05 14.39
N GLY A 147 -2.47 17.35 14.68
CA GLY A 147 -3.06 18.37 13.82
C GLY A 147 -2.08 18.76 12.72
N ASN A 148 -2.56 18.80 11.49
CA ASN A 148 -1.81 19.23 10.32
C ASN A 148 -2.64 20.24 9.51
N ASP A 149 -2.05 20.84 8.49
CA ASP A 149 -2.72 21.81 7.60
C ASP A 149 -3.75 21.18 6.65
N HIS A 150 -3.91 19.85 6.68
CA HIS A 150 -4.92 19.11 5.88
C HIS A 150 -5.89 18.30 6.77
N GLY A 151 -5.92 18.56 8.07
CA GLY A 151 -6.85 17.92 9.01
C GLY A 151 -6.18 17.24 10.20
N LEU A 152 -6.59 16.03 10.52
CA LEU A 152 -6.25 15.32 11.74
C LEU A 152 -5.71 13.91 11.43
N SER A 153 -4.63 13.52 12.09
CA SER A 153 -4.10 12.17 12.08
C SER A 153 -4.01 11.61 13.50
N CYS A 154 -4.20 10.32 13.67
CA CYS A 154 -3.99 9.62 14.94
C CYS A 154 -2.93 8.54 14.75
N TYR A 155 -1.88 8.61 15.58
CA TYR A 155 -0.80 7.62 15.61
C TYR A 155 -0.86 6.82 16.91
N ASP A 156 -0.81 5.52 16.81
CA ASP A 156 -0.70 4.61 17.96
C ASP A 156 0.76 4.13 18.11
N PRO A 157 1.50 4.62 19.10
CA PRO A 157 2.90 4.25 19.30
C PRO A 157 3.13 2.79 19.70
N VAL A 158 2.08 2.07 20.12
CA VAL A 158 2.19 0.65 20.52
C VAL A 158 2.09 -0.27 19.32
N THR A 159 1.14 0.02 18.42
CA THR A 159 0.88 -0.80 17.24
C THR A 159 1.60 -0.29 15.99
N ASP A 160 2.27 0.88 16.08
CA ASP A 160 2.93 1.61 14.98
C ASP A 160 1.97 1.89 13.81
N ARG A 161 0.68 2.18 14.15
CA ARG A 161 -0.38 2.43 13.17
C ARG A 161 -0.76 3.89 13.11
N ILE A 162 -0.94 4.38 11.90
CA ILE A 162 -1.44 5.72 11.61
C ILE A 162 -2.85 5.60 11.02
N ARG A 163 -3.75 6.48 11.45
CA ARG A 163 -5.07 6.68 10.87
C ARG A 163 -5.28 8.16 10.60
N ASN A 164 -5.59 8.49 9.37
CA ASN A 164 -5.95 9.85 8.98
C ASN A 164 -7.47 10.03 9.01
N PHE A 165 -7.92 11.20 9.46
CA PHE A 165 -9.33 11.56 9.56
C PHE A 165 -9.66 12.66 8.58
N ASP A 166 -10.87 12.62 8.02
CA ASP A 166 -11.36 13.61 7.07
C ASP A 166 -12.88 13.84 7.23
N ASN A 167 -13.48 14.56 6.30
CA ASN A 167 -14.91 14.87 6.29
C ASN A 167 -15.79 13.62 6.24
N THR A 168 -15.30 12.50 5.75
CA THR A 168 -16.04 11.23 5.73
C THR A 168 -16.11 10.56 7.10
N ASP A 169 -15.17 10.87 7.99
CA ASP A 169 -15.18 10.46 9.39
C ASP A 169 -16.01 11.43 10.27
N GLY A 170 -16.56 12.49 9.68
CA GLY A 170 -17.31 13.52 10.37
C GLY A 170 -16.48 14.71 10.84
N PHE A 171 -15.20 14.76 10.46
CA PHE A 171 -14.34 15.92 10.72
C PHE A 171 -14.44 16.92 9.56
N PRO A 172 -14.63 18.21 9.86
CA PRO A 172 -14.57 19.23 8.82
C PRO A 172 -13.16 19.28 8.23
N HIS A 173 -13.06 19.69 6.97
CA HIS A 173 -11.76 20.05 6.40
C HIS A 173 -11.29 21.34 7.03
N VAL A 174 -10.29 21.27 7.89
CA VAL A 174 -9.78 22.39 8.68
C VAL A 174 -8.26 22.40 8.66
N ASP A 175 -7.70 23.60 8.58
CA ASP A 175 -6.29 23.84 8.78
C ASP A 175 -6.07 24.04 10.28
N MET A 176 -5.24 23.20 10.89
CA MET A 176 -4.95 23.30 12.32
C MET A 176 -3.99 24.44 12.61
N GLU A 177 -4.15 25.07 13.78
CA GLU A 177 -3.29 26.16 14.27
C GLU A 177 -2.18 25.62 15.16
N GLU A 178 -1.06 26.36 15.16
CA GLU A 178 0.14 26.01 15.90
C GLU A 178 -0.13 25.99 17.40
N THR A 179 0.36 24.94 18.09
CA THR A 179 0.39 24.78 19.56
C THR A 179 -0.93 25.04 20.30
N SER A 180 -2.02 25.23 19.57
CA SER A 180 -3.36 25.49 20.12
C SER A 180 -4.10 24.19 20.38
N SER A 181 -3.69 23.44 21.41
CA SER A 181 -4.27 22.15 21.74
C SER A 181 -4.36 21.94 23.25
N LEU A 182 -5.49 21.37 23.70
CA LEU A 182 -5.79 21.11 25.10
C LEU A 182 -6.56 19.81 25.27
N LYS A 183 -6.16 19.00 26.24
CA LYS A 183 -6.96 17.88 26.73
C LYS A 183 -7.64 18.30 28.04
N ASN A 184 -8.96 18.23 28.08
CA ASN A 184 -9.69 18.53 29.29
C ASN A 184 -9.69 17.34 30.27
N SER A 185 -10.13 17.59 31.51
CA SER A 185 -10.22 16.56 32.56
C SER A 185 -11.15 15.38 32.23
N ASN A 186 -12.09 15.56 31.32
CA ASN A 186 -13.03 14.53 30.86
C ASN A 186 -12.49 13.70 29.68
N GLY A 187 -11.22 13.93 29.27
CA GLY A 187 -10.59 13.21 28.17
C GLY A 187 -10.96 13.73 26.77
N GLU A 188 -11.71 14.83 26.69
CA GLU A 188 -12.04 15.48 25.43
C GLU A 188 -10.84 16.27 24.93
N LEU A 189 -10.54 16.15 23.64
CA LEU A 189 -9.45 16.86 22.98
C LEU A 189 -9.99 18.10 22.26
N TRP A 190 -9.35 19.22 22.49
CA TRP A 190 -9.67 20.49 21.88
C TRP A 190 -8.45 20.96 21.10
N MET A 191 -8.63 21.22 19.82
CA MET A 191 -7.57 21.67 18.92
C MET A 191 -8.02 22.89 18.15
N GLY A 192 -7.20 23.94 18.18
CA GLY A 192 -7.46 25.17 17.42
C GLY A 192 -7.27 24.94 15.92
N CYS A 193 -8.13 25.58 15.13
CA CYS A 193 -8.03 25.63 13.69
C CYS A 193 -8.44 27.01 13.19
N LYS A 194 -8.10 27.36 11.95
CA LYS A 194 -8.43 28.68 11.36
C LYS A 194 -9.92 29.00 11.39
N GLN A 195 -10.78 27.98 11.38
CA GLN A 195 -12.22 28.12 11.41
C GLN A 195 -12.83 28.13 12.81
N GLY A 196 -12.02 27.95 13.87
CA GLY A 196 -12.47 27.92 15.26
C GLY A 196 -11.80 26.83 16.10
N ILE A 197 -12.57 26.06 16.84
CA ILE A 197 -12.07 25.00 17.72
C ILE A 197 -12.70 23.67 17.32
N LEU A 198 -11.88 22.68 17.08
CA LEU A 198 -12.29 21.29 16.90
C LEU A 198 -12.27 20.61 18.27
N ALA A 199 -13.45 20.24 18.79
CA ALA A 199 -13.59 19.51 20.05
C ALA A 199 -14.18 18.12 19.79
N PHE A 200 -13.53 17.07 20.31
CA PHE A 200 -14.00 15.69 20.11
C PHE A 200 -13.52 14.76 21.22
N ARG A 201 -14.24 13.64 21.37
CA ARG A 201 -13.87 12.55 22.26
C ARG A 201 -13.30 11.40 21.46
N PRO A 202 -12.01 11.04 21.62
CA PRO A 202 -11.40 9.92 20.90
C PRO A 202 -12.14 8.58 21.03
N GLU A 203 -12.73 8.31 22.18
CA GLU A 203 -13.48 7.09 22.46
C GLU A 203 -14.82 7.02 21.70
N ALA A 204 -15.39 8.18 21.35
CA ALA A 204 -16.63 8.27 20.58
C ALA A 204 -16.40 8.03 19.06
N LEU A 205 -15.17 8.14 18.61
CA LEU A 205 -14.77 7.87 17.24
C LEU A 205 -14.68 6.36 17.01
N LYS A 206 -15.84 5.71 16.99
CA LYS A 206 -15.94 4.28 16.72
C LYS A 206 -15.34 4.03 15.33
N THR A 207 -14.35 3.17 15.25
CA THR A 207 -14.07 2.47 14.01
C THR A 207 -15.33 1.73 13.63
N LYS A 208 -16.09 2.28 12.69
CA LYS A 208 -17.25 1.56 12.15
C LYS A 208 -16.74 0.24 11.61
N ASN A 209 -17.22 -0.83 12.21
CA ASN A 209 -16.82 -2.20 11.86
C ASN A 209 -17.56 -2.60 10.57
N VAL A 210 -17.45 -1.78 9.53
CA VAL A 210 -18.14 -1.98 8.27
C VAL A 210 -17.30 -2.89 7.40
N LYS A 211 -17.81 -4.08 7.12
CA LYS A 211 -17.32 -4.90 6.03
C LYS A 211 -17.85 -4.27 4.74
N TYR A 212 -16.98 -3.87 3.85
CA TYR A 212 -17.37 -3.36 2.54
C TYR A 212 -17.55 -4.53 1.58
N PRO A 213 -18.78 -4.93 1.22
CA PRO A 213 -18.96 -6.01 0.26
C PRO A 213 -18.33 -5.61 -1.08
N VAL A 214 -17.62 -6.54 -1.69
CA VAL A 214 -16.98 -6.37 -2.99
C VAL A 214 -17.85 -7.03 -4.03
N TYR A 215 -18.07 -6.35 -5.14
CA TYR A 215 -18.83 -6.87 -6.29
C TYR A 215 -18.02 -6.72 -7.56
N ILE A 216 -18.22 -7.65 -8.49
CA ILE A 216 -17.82 -7.46 -9.88
C ILE A 216 -18.95 -6.64 -10.53
N VAL A 217 -18.60 -5.45 -11.06
CA VAL A 217 -19.56 -4.46 -11.53
C VAL A 217 -19.52 -4.30 -13.05
N GLY A 218 -18.46 -4.78 -13.70
CA GLY A 218 -18.30 -4.72 -15.15
C GLY A 218 -17.48 -5.89 -15.68
N CYS A 219 -17.73 -6.24 -16.93
CA CYS A 219 -16.93 -7.18 -17.68
C CYS A 219 -16.85 -6.74 -19.13
N GLN A 220 -15.67 -6.77 -19.69
CA GLN A 220 -15.40 -6.56 -21.09
C GLN A 220 -14.75 -7.82 -21.66
N VAL A 221 -15.15 -8.21 -22.85
CA VAL A 221 -14.58 -9.33 -23.59
C VAL A 221 -14.12 -8.80 -24.95
N ASN A 222 -12.86 -9.05 -25.28
CA ASN A 222 -12.23 -8.50 -26.50
C ASN A 222 -12.42 -6.98 -26.65
N ASN A 223 -12.26 -6.23 -25.54
CA ASN A 223 -12.44 -4.78 -25.42
C ASN A 223 -13.86 -4.26 -25.71
N ARG A 224 -14.87 -5.15 -25.67
CA ARG A 224 -16.28 -4.79 -25.79
C ARG A 224 -17.00 -5.10 -24.49
N ASP A 225 -17.84 -4.17 -24.04
CA ASP A 225 -18.69 -4.42 -22.89
C ASP A 225 -19.59 -5.65 -23.17
N ILE A 226 -19.68 -6.53 -22.20
CA ILE A 226 -20.45 -7.78 -22.30
C ILE A 226 -21.93 -7.53 -22.59
N ARG A 227 -22.47 -6.36 -22.20
CA ARG A 227 -23.83 -5.93 -22.50
C ARG A 227 -24.06 -5.54 -23.95
N SER A 228 -22.99 -5.35 -24.73
CA SER A 228 -23.05 -4.99 -26.14
C SER A 228 -23.29 -6.19 -27.07
N TYR A 229 -23.27 -7.43 -26.53
CA TYR A 229 -23.49 -8.66 -27.27
C TYR A 229 -25.00 -9.00 -27.32
N VAL A 230 -25.76 -8.22 -28.11
CA VAL A 230 -27.22 -8.37 -28.20
C VAL A 230 -27.61 -9.65 -28.95
N ASP A 231 -26.86 -10.03 -30.00
CA ASP A 231 -27.13 -11.18 -30.84
C ASP A 231 -26.54 -12.52 -30.32
N ASP A 232 -25.56 -12.46 -29.44
CA ASP A 232 -24.93 -13.62 -28.82
C ASP A 232 -24.63 -13.28 -27.35
N PRO A 233 -25.64 -13.26 -26.48
CA PRO A 233 -25.47 -12.83 -25.11
C PRO A 233 -24.57 -13.79 -24.35
N ILE A 234 -23.50 -13.24 -23.77
CA ILE A 234 -22.55 -14.00 -22.93
C ILE A 234 -23.17 -14.26 -21.55
N ILE A 235 -24.05 -13.33 -21.11
CA ILE A 235 -24.77 -13.42 -19.84
C ILE A 235 -26.23 -13.06 -20.03
N ASP A 236 -27.10 -13.67 -19.24
CA ASP A 236 -28.56 -13.46 -19.21
C ASP A 236 -29.02 -12.48 -18.12
N LYS A 237 -28.13 -12.12 -17.21
CA LYS A 237 -28.39 -11.25 -16.05
C LYS A 237 -27.23 -10.30 -15.79
N ALA A 238 -27.42 -9.30 -14.93
CA ALA A 238 -26.37 -8.36 -14.58
C ALA A 238 -25.17 -9.09 -13.96
N ILE A 239 -23.97 -8.65 -14.32
CA ILE A 239 -22.69 -9.35 -14.00
C ILE A 239 -22.50 -9.60 -12.49
N ASN A 240 -23.01 -8.73 -11.63
CA ASN A 240 -22.94 -8.88 -10.18
C ASN A 240 -23.79 -10.04 -9.61
N TYR A 241 -24.64 -10.67 -10.44
CA TYR A 241 -25.43 -11.86 -10.09
C TYR A 241 -24.96 -13.11 -10.86
N VAL A 242 -23.85 -13.01 -11.58
CA VAL A 242 -23.29 -14.10 -12.35
C VAL A 242 -22.21 -14.79 -11.51
N ASP A 243 -22.47 -16.04 -11.13
CA ASP A 243 -21.51 -16.86 -10.39
C ASP A 243 -20.49 -17.52 -11.32
N ARG A 244 -20.91 -17.81 -12.58
CA ARG A 244 -20.10 -18.47 -13.59
C ARG A 244 -20.19 -17.75 -14.91
N LEU A 245 -19.03 -17.39 -15.47
CA LEU A 245 -18.87 -16.77 -16.78
C LEU A 245 -18.27 -17.81 -17.76
N GLU A 246 -19.00 -18.13 -18.82
CA GLU A 246 -18.52 -19.02 -19.86
C GLU A 246 -18.05 -18.23 -21.08
N LEU A 247 -16.81 -18.43 -21.49
CA LEU A 247 -16.19 -17.74 -22.60
C LEU A 247 -15.78 -18.75 -23.69
N LYS A 248 -16.01 -18.40 -24.96
CA LYS A 248 -15.52 -19.17 -26.11
C LYS A 248 -13.99 -19.04 -26.19
N HIS A 249 -13.32 -19.99 -26.81
CA HIS A 249 -11.86 -19.92 -27.04
C HIS A 249 -11.41 -18.61 -27.70
N SER A 250 -12.19 -18.05 -28.62
CA SER A 250 -11.91 -16.74 -29.25
C SER A 250 -12.12 -15.55 -28.34
N GLN A 251 -12.62 -15.76 -27.14
CA GLN A 251 -12.92 -14.76 -26.10
C GLN A 251 -11.93 -14.86 -24.92
N SER A 252 -10.69 -15.26 -25.17
CA SER A 252 -9.65 -15.49 -24.18
C SER A 252 -9.03 -14.19 -23.60
N MET A 253 -9.46 -13.03 -24.09
CA MET A 253 -9.10 -11.72 -23.55
C MET A 253 -10.33 -11.11 -22.87
N PHE A 254 -10.22 -10.88 -21.56
CA PHE A 254 -11.30 -10.28 -20.77
C PHE A 254 -10.77 -9.34 -19.70
N THR A 255 -11.60 -8.37 -19.37
CA THR A 255 -11.33 -7.37 -18.32
C THR A 255 -12.50 -7.36 -17.35
N LEU A 256 -12.21 -7.48 -16.07
CA LEU A 256 -13.18 -7.42 -14.99
C LEU A 256 -13.03 -6.11 -14.24
N GLU A 257 -14.13 -5.43 -14.04
CA GLU A 257 -14.22 -4.26 -13.18
C GLU A 257 -14.90 -4.64 -11.87
N PHE A 258 -14.32 -4.24 -10.74
CA PHE A 258 -14.82 -4.54 -9.41
C PHE A 258 -14.85 -3.30 -8.52
N ALA A 259 -15.75 -3.28 -7.56
CA ALA A 259 -15.86 -2.20 -6.60
C ALA A 259 -16.24 -2.72 -5.21
N ALA A 260 -15.62 -2.18 -4.19
CA ALA A 260 -16.09 -2.28 -2.81
C ALA A 260 -17.10 -1.16 -2.55
N LEU A 261 -18.24 -1.50 -1.92
CA LEU A 261 -19.24 -0.52 -1.55
C LEU A 261 -18.82 0.24 -0.29
N ASN A 262 -17.76 1.04 -0.43
CA ASN A 262 -17.33 1.98 0.60
C ASN A 262 -17.85 3.39 0.25
N PHE A 263 -18.94 3.79 0.88
CA PHE A 263 -19.54 5.10 0.69
C PHE A 263 -18.88 6.20 1.54
N HIS A 264 -18.01 5.83 2.49
CA HIS A 264 -17.40 6.76 3.44
C HIS A 264 -16.02 7.23 2.99
N ASN A 265 -15.22 6.34 2.42
CA ASN A 265 -13.88 6.69 1.94
C ASN A 265 -13.61 5.97 0.61
N ARG A 266 -13.72 6.70 -0.49
CA ARG A 266 -13.60 6.16 -1.84
C ARG A 266 -12.19 5.68 -2.17
N ASP A 267 -11.19 6.34 -1.58
CA ASP A 267 -9.76 6.08 -1.83
C ASP A 267 -9.12 5.22 -0.73
N GLY A 268 -9.85 4.92 0.34
CA GLY A 268 -9.39 4.15 1.49
C GLY A 268 -9.46 2.61 1.31
N VAL A 269 -9.53 2.13 0.05
CA VAL A 269 -9.60 0.68 -0.23
C VAL A 269 -8.54 0.30 -1.24
N ASN A 270 -7.66 -0.58 -0.85
CA ASN A 270 -6.71 -1.24 -1.74
C ASN A 270 -7.25 -2.59 -2.20
N TYR A 271 -6.99 -2.92 -3.44
CA TYR A 271 -7.42 -4.17 -4.04
C TYR A 271 -6.23 -5.08 -4.35
N ARG A 272 -6.47 -6.37 -4.22
CA ARG A 272 -5.63 -7.40 -4.84
C ARG A 272 -6.52 -8.44 -5.47
N TYR A 273 -6.06 -9.03 -6.55
CA TYR A 273 -6.82 -10.03 -7.26
C TYR A 273 -5.92 -11.18 -7.74
N LYS A 274 -6.55 -12.28 -8.09
CA LYS A 274 -5.90 -13.49 -8.57
C LYS A 274 -6.88 -14.31 -9.39
N LEU A 275 -6.41 -14.89 -10.49
CA LEU A 275 -7.12 -15.90 -11.22
C LEU A 275 -6.55 -17.28 -10.83
N ASP A 276 -7.21 -17.95 -9.89
CA ASP A 276 -6.81 -19.26 -9.41
C ASP A 276 -6.87 -20.27 -10.56
N GLY A 277 -5.80 -21.03 -10.73
CA GLY A 277 -5.57 -21.94 -11.85
C GLY A 277 -4.70 -21.34 -12.98
N TYR A 278 -4.50 -20.02 -12.97
CA TYR A 278 -3.67 -19.31 -13.94
C TYR A 278 -2.52 -18.53 -13.27
N ASP A 279 -2.84 -17.68 -12.30
CA ASP A 279 -1.85 -16.88 -11.58
C ASP A 279 -1.18 -17.68 -10.46
N LYS A 280 0.14 -17.51 -10.29
CA LYS A 280 0.89 -18.07 -9.17
C LYS A 280 0.69 -17.26 -7.90
N ASP A 281 0.75 -15.92 -8.02
CA ASP A 281 0.74 -14.97 -6.91
C ASP A 281 -0.41 -13.96 -7.02
N TRP A 282 -0.64 -13.21 -5.94
CA TRP A 282 -1.59 -12.12 -5.93
C TRP A 282 -1.07 -10.89 -6.69
N HIS A 283 -1.91 -10.32 -7.53
CA HIS A 283 -1.67 -9.02 -8.14
C HIS A 283 -2.17 -7.91 -7.22
N TYR A 284 -1.25 -7.08 -6.73
CA TYR A 284 -1.57 -5.91 -5.90
C TYR A 284 -1.87 -4.73 -6.82
N ASN A 285 -3.07 -4.16 -6.72
CA ASN A 285 -3.60 -3.20 -7.68
C ASN A 285 -3.82 -1.79 -7.08
N GLY A 286 -3.45 -1.58 -5.80
CA GLY A 286 -3.72 -0.33 -5.10
C GLY A 286 -5.20 0.03 -5.14
N SER A 287 -5.53 1.25 -5.46
CA SER A 287 -6.92 1.75 -5.62
C SER A 287 -7.53 1.44 -6.99
N ASN A 288 -6.79 0.87 -7.93
CA ASN A 288 -7.29 0.52 -9.26
C ASN A 288 -8.31 -0.62 -9.16
N ARG A 289 -9.41 -0.52 -9.91
CA ARG A 289 -10.60 -1.39 -9.86
C ARG A 289 -10.74 -2.31 -11.06
N ILE A 290 -9.68 -2.48 -11.84
CA ILE A 290 -9.69 -3.20 -13.11
C ILE A 290 -8.66 -4.32 -13.07
N ALA A 291 -9.06 -5.53 -13.48
CA ALA A 291 -8.19 -6.67 -13.73
C ALA A 291 -8.32 -7.10 -15.19
N SER A 292 -7.24 -7.09 -15.94
CA SER A 292 -7.22 -7.47 -17.36
C SER A 292 -6.38 -8.72 -17.55
N TYR A 293 -6.94 -9.67 -18.29
CA TYR A 293 -6.30 -10.92 -18.67
C TYR A 293 -6.30 -11.07 -20.17
N THR A 294 -5.18 -11.54 -20.72
CA THR A 294 -5.01 -11.73 -22.16
C THR A 294 -4.49 -13.14 -22.43
N ASN A 295 -5.06 -13.75 -23.47
CA ASN A 295 -4.64 -15.08 -23.97
C ASN A 295 -4.64 -16.17 -22.87
N VAL A 296 -5.69 -16.20 -22.06
CA VAL A 296 -5.87 -17.24 -21.04
C VAL A 296 -6.22 -18.56 -21.74
N PRO A 297 -5.52 -19.66 -21.44
CA PRO A 297 -5.80 -20.98 -22.05
C PRO A 297 -7.21 -21.48 -21.73
N SER A 298 -7.67 -22.48 -22.48
CA SER A 298 -8.92 -23.18 -22.17
C SER A 298 -8.80 -23.92 -20.84
N GLY A 299 -9.82 -23.78 -19.99
CA GLY A 299 -9.84 -24.37 -18.66
C GLY A 299 -10.88 -23.75 -17.75
N ASP A 300 -10.94 -24.25 -16.52
CA ASP A 300 -11.79 -23.75 -15.46
C ASP A 300 -10.92 -22.96 -14.46
N TYR A 301 -11.30 -21.74 -14.20
CA TYR A 301 -10.60 -20.80 -13.32
C TYR A 301 -11.54 -20.20 -12.31
N THR A 302 -10.97 -19.71 -11.20
CA THR A 302 -11.73 -18.92 -10.22
C THR A 302 -11.08 -17.55 -10.06
N PHE A 303 -11.76 -16.50 -10.50
CA PHE A 303 -11.34 -15.14 -10.22
C PHE A 303 -11.66 -14.79 -8.77
N VAL A 304 -10.67 -14.32 -8.04
CA VAL A 304 -10.81 -13.88 -6.65
C VAL A 304 -10.30 -12.45 -6.53
N VAL A 305 -11.15 -11.55 -6.07
CA VAL A 305 -10.76 -10.18 -5.73
C VAL A 305 -10.95 -9.94 -4.25
N GLN A 306 -10.01 -9.25 -3.65
CA GLN A 306 -10.04 -8.85 -2.25
C GLN A 306 -9.91 -7.35 -2.13
N ALA A 307 -10.76 -6.75 -1.32
CA ALA A 307 -10.68 -5.37 -0.89
C ALA A 307 -10.14 -5.31 0.53
N ILE A 308 -9.10 -4.51 0.73
CA ILE A 308 -8.39 -4.32 1.98
C ILE A 308 -8.60 -2.88 2.41
N ASP A 309 -9.18 -2.67 3.56
CA ASP A 309 -9.34 -1.33 4.13
C ASP A 309 -7.96 -0.79 4.55
N THR A 310 -7.54 0.36 4.01
CA THR A 310 -6.25 0.98 4.33
C THR A 310 -6.17 1.41 5.80
N ALA A 311 -7.30 1.80 6.40
CA ALA A 311 -7.37 2.15 7.82
C ALA A 311 -7.35 0.91 8.73
N ASN A 312 -7.74 -0.28 8.23
CA ASN A 312 -7.79 -1.53 8.97
C ASN A 312 -7.35 -2.71 8.10
N PRO A 313 -6.05 -2.91 7.85
CA PRO A 313 -5.53 -3.95 6.94
C PRO A 313 -5.93 -5.39 7.31
N GLY A 314 -6.35 -5.62 8.56
CA GLY A 314 -6.88 -6.93 9.01
C GLY A 314 -8.29 -7.25 8.51
N LYS A 315 -9.00 -6.27 7.91
CA LYS A 315 -10.34 -6.46 7.37
C LYS A 315 -10.26 -6.63 5.86
N VAL A 316 -10.49 -7.85 5.42
CA VAL A 316 -10.50 -8.21 4.01
C VAL A 316 -11.89 -8.69 3.64
N SER A 317 -12.47 -8.07 2.62
CA SER A 317 -13.69 -8.56 1.96
C SER A 317 -13.31 -9.18 0.63
N SER A 318 -13.96 -10.26 0.24
CA SER A 318 -13.64 -10.95 -1.01
C SER A 318 -14.88 -11.24 -1.82
N CYS A 319 -14.72 -11.21 -3.14
CA CYS A 319 -15.68 -11.70 -4.13
C CYS A 319 -15.01 -12.76 -5.00
N ARG A 320 -15.79 -13.76 -5.44
CA ARG A 320 -15.32 -14.85 -6.30
C ARG A 320 -16.26 -15.03 -7.46
N MET A 321 -15.72 -15.38 -8.63
CA MET A 321 -16.48 -15.73 -9.82
C MET A 321 -15.77 -16.84 -10.56
N GLN A 322 -16.51 -17.89 -10.98
CA GLN A 322 -15.97 -18.93 -11.82
C GLN A 322 -15.89 -18.45 -13.27
N ILE A 323 -14.80 -18.75 -13.95
CA ILE A 323 -14.57 -18.42 -15.37
C ILE A 323 -14.16 -19.70 -16.09
N THR A 324 -14.98 -20.11 -17.03
CA THR A 324 -14.70 -21.26 -17.88
C THR A 324 -14.39 -20.80 -19.29
N ILE A 325 -13.23 -21.14 -19.82
CA ILE A 325 -12.87 -20.89 -21.21
C ILE A 325 -12.96 -22.21 -21.97
N LEU A 326 -13.92 -22.28 -22.88
CA LEU A 326 -14.18 -23.51 -23.69
C LEU A 326 -13.02 -23.79 -24.60
N PRO A 327 -12.69 -25.09 -24.81
CA PRO A 327 -11.67 -25.48 -25.78
C PRO A 327 -12.15 -25.20 -27.22
N PRO A 328 -11.23 -24.95 -28.16
CA PRO A 328 -11.58 -24.84 -29.57
C PRO A 328 -12.15 -26.15 -30.08
N TRP A 329 -13.02 -26.06 -31.08
CA TRP A 329 -13.72 -27.24 -31.64
C TRP A 329 -12.78 -28.39 -32.07
N TRP A 330 -11.56 -28.03 -32.53
CA TRP A 330 -10.56 -29.00 -32.94
C TRP A 330 -9.79 -29.69 -31.79
N ALA A 331 -9.91 -29.17 -30.56
CA ALA A 331 -9.30 -29.73 -29.35
C ALA A 331 -10.34 -30.40 -28.44
N THR A 332 -11.48 -30.77 -28.96
CA THR A 332 -12.52 -31.50 -28.23
C THR A 332 -12.32 -33.01 -28.33
N TRP A 333 -12.87 -33.77 -27.38
CA TRP A 333 -12.70 -35.24 -27.35
C TRP A 333 -13.16 -35.93 -28.63
N TRP A 334 -14.23 -35.45 -29.25
CA TRP A 334 -14.75 -36.01 -30.52
C TRP A 334 -13.84 -35.66 -31.72
N ALA A 335 -13.15 -34.49 -31.70
CA ALA A 335 -12.16 -34.15 -32.71
C ALA A 335 -10.95 -35.12 -32.68
N TYR A 336 -10.48 -35.45 -31.46
CA TYR A 336 -9.41 -36.45 -31.31
C TYR A 336 -9.84 -37.85 -31.78
N THR A 337 -11.09 -38.27 -31.53
CA THR A 337 -11.60 -39.55 -32.07
C THR A 337 -11.66 -39.50 -33.58
N PHE A 338 -12.03 -38.38 -34.18
CA PHE A 338 -12.04 -38.21 -35.63
C PHE A 338 -10.61 -38.24 -36.22
N TYR A 339 -9.65 -37.60 -35.58
CA TYR A 339 -8.25 -37.68 -36.01
C TYR A 339 -7.68 -39.06 -35.88
N MET A 340 -8.02 -39.80 -34.85
CA MET A 340 -7.64 -41.20 -34.68
C MET A 340 -8.25 -42.09 -35.82
N PHE A 341 -9.52 -41.84 -36.17
CA PHE A 341 -10.15 -42.54 -37.28
C PHE A 341 -9.44 -42.28 -38.64
N ILE A 342 -9.16 -41.00 -38.93
CA ILE A 342 -8.39 -40.63 -40.13
C ILE A 342 -7.02 -41.31 -40.14
N PHE A 343 -6.33 -41.31 -38.99
CA PHE A 343 -5.03 -41.98 -38.88
C PHE A 343 -5.10 -43.49 -39.18
N VAL A 344 -6.09 -44.18 -38.62
CA VAL A 344 -6.30 -45.62 -38.87
C VAL A 344 -6.58 -45.88 -40.34
N VAL A 345 -7.45 -45.07 -40.96
CA VAL A 345 -7.78 -45.19 -42.39
C VAL A 345 -6.55 -44.95 -43.28
N THR A 346 -5.79 -43.91 -43.00
CA THR A 346 -4.56 -43.61 -43.76
C THR A 346 -3.50 -44.70 -43.59
N ALA A 347 -3.32 -45.22 -42.39
CA ALA A 347 -2.42 -46.35 -42.11
C ALA A 347 -2.84 -47.60 -42.84
N TYR A 348 -4.14 -47.90 -42.88
CA TYR A 348 -4.67 -49.03 -43.64
C TYR A 348 -4.34 -48.92 -45.15
N PHE A 349 -4.59 -47.74 -45.74
CA PHE A 349 -4.27 -47.54 -47.18
C PHE A 349 -2.75 -47.54 -47.42
N ALA A 350 -1.95 -47.05 -46.56
CA ALA A 350 -0.49 -47.09 -46.68
C ALA A 350 0.06 -48.51 -46.61
N ILE A 351 -0.45 -49.29 -45.63
CA ILE A 351 -0.09 -50.75 -45.59
C ILE A 351 -0.55 -51.50 -46.85
N ARG A 352 -1.76 -51.26 -47.33
CA ARG A 352 -2.27 -51.86 -48.55
C ARG A 352 -1.44 -51.43 -49.73
N TYR A 353 -1.07 -50.22 -49.88
CA TYR A 353 -0.20 -49.72 -50.94
C TYR A 353 1.21 -50.37 -50.88
N ALA A 354 1.80 -50.43 -49.68
CA ALA A 354 3.10 -51.10 -49.48
C ALA A 354 3.06 -52.61 -49.89
N LYS A 355 1.97 -53.31 -49.49
CA LYS A 355 1.76 -54.70 -49.91
C LYS A 355 1.61 -54.81 -51.42
N TYR A 356 0.90 -53.93 -52.09
CA TYR A 356 0.76 -53.91 -53.56
C TYR A 356 2.12 -53.66 -54.24
N GLN A 357 2.92 -52.73 -53.76
CA GLN A 357 4.27 -52.46 -54.28
C GLN A 357 5.22 -53.67 -54.11
N LEU A 358 5.14 -54.39 -52.98
CA LEU A 358 5.92 -55.58 -52.71
C LEU A 358 5.50 -56.71 -53.66
N LYS A 359 4.19 -56.91 -53.95
CA LYS A 359 3.69 -57.88 -54.88
C LYS A 359 4.18 -57.55 -56.27
N MET A 360 4.06 -56.32 -56.74
CA MET A 360 4.57 -55.90 -58.05
C MET A 360 6.08 -56.17 -58.21
N LYS A 361 6.88 -55.84 -57.18
CA LYS A 361 8.33 -56.14 -57.22
C LYS A 361 8.63 -57.65 -57.29
N ASN A 362 7.90 -58.46 -56.53
CA ASN A 362 8.04 -59.95 -56.62
C ASN A 362 7.63 -60.52 -57.97
N ASP A 363 6.53 -60.04 -58.55
CA ASP A 363 6.08 -60.47 -59.87
C ASP A 363 7.10 -60.09 -60.93
N ILE A 364 7.68 -58.88 -60.90
CA ILE A 364 8.76 -58.48 -61.81
C ILE A 364 10.00 -59.38 -61.61
N TYR A 365 10.42 -59.60 -60.34
CA TYR A 365 11.55 -60.50 -60.05
C TYR A 365 11.37 -61.90 -60.56
N ILE A 366 10.17 -62.49 -60.36
CA ILE A 366 9.83 -63.85 -60.90
C ILE A 366 9.90 -63.83 -62.39
N GLN A 367 9.31 -62.85 -63.08
CA GLN A 367 9.36 -62.75 -64.55
C GLN A 367 10.79 -62.65 -65.09
N THR A 368 11.62 -61.83 -64.41
CA THR A 368 13.04 -61.69 -64.79
C THR A 368 13.79 -62.99 -64.59
N LYS A 369 13.57 -63.73 -63.52
CA LYS A 369 14.18 -65.04 -63.29
C LYS A 369 13.71 -66.10 -64.31
N VAL A 370 12.44 -66.11 -64.62
CA VAL A 370 11.89 -67.03 -65.68
C VAL A 370 12.47 -66.67 -67.04
N SER A 371 12.66 -65.42 -67.38
CA SER A 371 13.29 -64.98 -68.63
C SER A 371 14.77 -65.39 -68.73
N GLU A 372 15.52 -65.23 -67.61
CA GLU A 372 16.91 -65.70 -67.53
C GLU A 372 17.02 -67.22 -67.68
N PHE A 373 16.14 -67.97 -67.05
CA PHE A 373 16.08 -69.41 -67.17
C PHE A 373 15.76 -69.88 -68.64
N LYS A 374 14.80 -69.20 -69.26
CA LYS A 374 14.52 -69.47 -70.67
C LYS A 374 15.70 -69.16 -71.58
N LYS A 375 16.42 -68.06 -71.37
CA LYS A 375 17.65 -67.73 -72.12
C LYS A 375 18.74 -68.80 -71.94
N LYS A 376 19.02 -69.28 -70.73
CA LYS A 376 19.97 -70.38 -70.49
C LYS A 376 19.59 -71.62 -71.14
N PHE A 377 18.34 -72.00 -71.05
CA PHE A 377 17.81 -73.22 -71.72
C PHE A 377 17.96 -73.19 -73.23
N TYR A 378 17.74 -72.09 -73.91
CA TYR A 378 17.96 -71.94 -75.37
C TYR A 378 19.47 -71.91 -75.74
N LEU A 379 20.37 -71.54 -74.86
CA LEU A 379 21.84 -71.55 -75.10
C LEU A 379 22.44 -72.93 -74.88
N GLU A 380 21.84 -73.85 -74.13
CA GLU A 380 22.27 -75.21 -73.92
C GLU A 380 21.76 -76.19 -75.02
N GLN A 381 20.87 -75.71 -75.89
CA GLN A 381 20.33 -76.53 -77.07
C GLN A 381 20.98 -76.20 -78.40
N GLN A 382 21.96 -75.27 -78.47
CA GLN A 382 22.84 -75.00 -79.58
C GLN A 382 24.22 -75.61 -79.36
#